data_1f534144ce512d37a1f1ee85888de748
#
_entry.id   1f534144ce512d37a1f1ee85888de748
#
_cell.length_a   1.000
_cell.length_b   1.000
_cell.length_c   1.000
_cell.angle_alpha   90.00
_cell.angle_beta   90.00
_cell.angle_gamma   90.00
#
_symmetry.space_group_name_H-M   'P 1'
#
loop_
_entity.id
_entity.type
_entity.pdbx_description
1 polymer ?
#
loop_
_entity_poly.entity_id
_entity_poly.type
_entity_poly.pdbx_seq_one_letter_code
_entity_poly.pdbx_strand_id
1 'polypeptide(L)'
;SQAALPGAAGDQVLGRSAVIDASPSVWPPPAKLNLFLHVLGRRPDGYHLLQTVFQIIDLADTVTLTARADADIRRIDPLPGVAVVDDLCVRAALALQRATWCAIGAEIGLIKRIPIGGGLGGGSSDAATVLVALNEIWQTGLSDDDLAAIGLQLGADVPVFVRMHSA
;
A
#
# COMPACT_ATOMS: atom_id res chain seq x y z
N SER A 1 -51.73 45.41 -2.44
CA SER A 1 -51.47 43.98 -2.45
C SER A 1 -50.04 43.72 -2.88
N GLN A 2 -49.13 43.55 -1.90
CA GLN A 2 -47.75 43.12 -2.17
C GLN A 2 -47.66 41.65 -1.84
N ALA A 3 -47.35 40.84 -2.84
CA ALA A 3 -47.05 39.42 -2.68
C ALA A 3 -45.57 39.28 -2.24
N ALA A 4 -45.35 38.66 -1.11
CA ALA A 4 -44.04 38.32 -0.60
C ALA A 4 -43.52 37.06 -1.34
N LEU A 5 -42.26 37.11 -1.83
CA LEU A 5 -41.55 35.96 -2.39
C LEU A 5 -41.02 35.12 -1.23
N PRO A 6 -41.08 33.77 -1.31
CA PRO A 6 -40.47 32.90 -0.30
C PRO A 6 -38.95 32.86 -0.48
N GLY A 7 -38.27 33.05 0.63
CA GLY A 7 -36.82 33.00 0.73
C GLY A 7 -36.26 31.63 0.36
N ALA A 8 -35.19 31.65 -0.41
CA ALA A 8 -34.39 30.50 -0.71
C ALA A 8 -33.74 29.93 0.56
N ALA A 9 -34.12 28.72 0.92
CA ALA A 9 -33.42 27.94 1.93
C ALA A 9 -32.04 27.56 1.33
N GLY A 10 -31.02 28.24 1.87
CA GLY A 10 -29.64 27.85 1.58
C GLY A 10 -29.37 26.45 2.14
N ASP A 11 -29.22 25.51 1.25
CA ASP A 11 -28.76 24.17 1.56
C ASP A 11 -27.28 24.27 1.96
N GLN A 12 -27.03 24.38 3.27
CA GLN A 12 -25.70 24.25 3.82
C GLN A 12 -25.30 22.78 3.76
N VAL A 13 -24.67 22.40 2.66
CA VAL A 13 -23.86 21.18 2.62
C VAL A 13 -22.71 21.38 3.58
N LEU A 14 -22.94 21.04 4.85
CA LEU A 14 -21.88 20.87 5.83
C LEU A 14 -20.98 19.73 5.35
N GLY A 15 -19.89 20.10 4.67
CA GLY A 15 -18.81 19.18 4.38
C GLY A 15 -18.39 18.53 5.70
N ARG A 16 -18.68 17.24 5.85
CA ARG A 16 -18.10 16.42 6.90
C ARG A 16 -16.60 16.46 6.68
N SER A 17 -15.92 17.29 7.44
CA SER A 17 -14.49 17.19 7.62
C SER A 17 -14.23 15.79 8.18
N ALA A 18 -13.76 14.89 7.36
CA ALA A 18 -13.37 13.56 7.81
C ALA A 18 -12.29 13.78 8.86
N VAL A 19 -12.58 13.41 10.11
CA VAL A 19 -11.59 13.44 11.17
C VAL A 19 -10.59 12.35 10.83
N ILE A 20 -9.38 12.76 10.45
CA ILE A 20 -8.27 11.84 10.17
C ILE A 20 -7.82 11.28 11.51
N ASP A 21 -7.93 9.97 11.69
CA ASP A 21 -7.32 9.28 12.82
C ASP A 21 -5.81 9.23 12.59
N ALA A 22 -5.09 10.05 13.32
CA ALA A 22 -3.62 10.13 13.28
C ALA A 22 -2.95 9.17 14.28
N SER A 23 -3.69 8.19 14.82
CA SER A 23 -3.12 7.17 15.68
C SER A 23 -2.23 6.23 14.86
N PRO A 24 -1.02 5.86 15.38
CA PRO A 24 -0.18 4.88 14.72
C PRO A 24 -0.87 3.51 14.65
N SER A 25 -0.77 2.85 13.50
CA SER A 25 -1.18 1.46 13.32
C SER A 25 0.02 0.59 12.98
N VAL A 26 0.05 -0.65 13.48
CA VAL A 26 1.17 -1.58 13.34
C VAL A 26 0.74 -2.79 12.52
N TRP A 27 1.52 -3.15 11.51
CA TRP A 27 1.23 -4.19 10.55
C TRP A 27 2.43 -5.14 10.39
N PRO A 28 2.23 -6.48 10.42
CA PRO A 28 3.30 -7.45 10.30
C PRO A 28 3.39 -8.04 8.88
N PRO A 29 4.13 -7.42 7.94
CA PRO A 29 4.34 -8.02 6.62
C PRO A 29 5.18 -9.29 6.72
N PRO A 30 4.63 -10.46 6.28
CA PRO A 30 5.30 -11.74 6.42
C PRO A 30 6.30 -12.01 5.29
N ALA A 31 7.27 -12.88 5.55
CA ALA A 31 8.14 -13.46 4.56
C ALA A 31 7.49 -14.67 3.85
N LYS A 32 8.00 -15.00 2.67
CA LYS A 32 7.65 -16.22 1.93
C LYS A 32 8.87 -17.07 1.64
N LEU A 33 8.66 -18.38 1.51
CA LEU A 33 9.60 -19.32 0.93
C LEU A 33 9.05 -19.81 -0.39
N ASN A 34 9.87 -19.79 -1.45
CA ASN A 34 9.57 -20.51 -2.67
C ASN A 34 9.94 -21.99 -2.48
N LEU A 35 8.93 -22.87 -2.49
CA LEU A 35 9.15 -24.30 -2.33
C LEU A 35 9.66 -24.91 -3.64
N PHE A 36 9.18 -24.41 -4.77
CA PHE A 36 9.78 -24.68 -6.08
C PHE A 36 9.44 -23.57 -7.08
N LEU A 37 10.28 -23.46 -8.10
CA LEU A 37 10.10 -22.55 -9.22
C LEU A 37 10.36 -23.35 -10.51
N HIS A 38 9.31 -23.56 -11.32
CA HIS A 38 9.43 -24.17 -12.63
C HIS A 38 9.30 -23.12 -13.72
N VAL A 39 10.27 -23.09 -14.62
CA VAL A 39 10.18 -22.31 -15.86
C VAL A 39 9.42 -23.15 -16.87
N LEU A 40 8.17 -22.80 -17.15
CA LEU A 40 7.29 -23.52 -18.08
C LEU A 40 7.56 -23.17 -19.54
N GLY A 41 8.16 -22.03 -19.80
CA GLY A 41 8.45 -21.53 -21.14
C GLY A 41 8.76 -20.06 -21.15
N ARG A 42 9.08 -19.56 -22.35
CA ARG A 42 9.33 -18.14 -22.59
C ARG A 42 8.18 -17.58 -23.44
N ARG A 43 7.61 -16.49 -23.02
CA ARG A 43 6.59 -15.75 -23.79
C ARG A 43 7.24 -15.03 -24.97
N PRO A 44 6.46 -14.71 -26.04
CA PRO A 44 6.96 -13.93 -27.16
C PRO A 44 7.49 -12.54 -26.78
N ASP A 45 7.00 -11.96 -25.66
CA ASP A 45 7.44 -10.69 -25.10
C ASP A 45 8.75 -10.78 -24.30
N GLY A 46 9.35 -11.98 -24.22
CA GLY A 46 10.62 -12.23 -23.53
C GLY A 46 10.49 -12.64 -22.06
N TYR A 47 9.30 -12.55 -21.48
CA TYR A 47 9.06 -13.01 -20.10
C TYR A 47 8.96 -14.53 -20.02
N HIS A 48 9.38 -15.07 -18.88
CA HIS A 48 9.24 -16.50 -18.60
C HIS A 48 7.88 -16.79 -17.97
N LEU A 49 7.25 -17.87 -18.44
CA LEU A 49 6.12 -18.46 -17.73
C LEU A 49 6.66 -19.26 -16.56
N LEU A 50 6.31 -18.85 -15.36
CA LEU A 50 6.77 -19.45 -14.12
C LEU A 50 5.60 -20.14 -13.42
N GLN A 51 5.84 -21.37 -12.96
CA GLN A 51 5.00 -22.01 -11.97
C GLN A 51 5.77 -22.03 -10.66
N THR A 52 5.20 -21.42 -9.64
CA THR A 52 5.80 -21.36 -8.32
C THR A 52 4.80 -21.79 -7.26
N VAL A 53 5.28 -22.52 -6.26
CA VAL A 53 4.57 -22.72 -5.00
C VAL A 53 5.40 -22.05 -3.91
N PHE A 54 4.77 -21.23 -3.13
CA PHE A 54 5.40 -20.57 -2.00
C PHE A 54 4.61 -20.81 -0.72
N GLN A 55 5.30 -20.73 0.39
CA GLN A 55 4.75 -20.83 1.74
C GLN A 55 5.08 -19.57 2.52
N ILE A 56 4.09 -19.05 3.20
CA ILE A 56 4.29 -17.99 4.16
C ILE A 56 4.90 -18.57 5.43
N ILE A 57 5.87 -17.88 5.97
CA ILE A 57 6.57 -18.29 7.17
C ILE A 57 6.37 -17.29 8.31
N ASP A 58 6.55 -17.75 9.52
CA ASP A 58 6.44 -16.95 10.75
C ASP A 58 7.72 -16.11 10.97
N LEU A 59 8.02 -15.28 9.98
CA LEU A 59 9.05 -14.25 10.01
C LEU A 59 8.46 -13.02 9.36
N ALA A 60 8.39 -11.92 10.05
CA ALA A 60 7.78 -10.69 9.58
C ALA A 60 8.60 -9.46 9.92
N ASP A 61 8.58 -8.48 9.04
CA ASP A 61 8.96 -7.11 9.36
C ASP A 61 7.88 -6.45 10.22
N THR A 62 8.08 -5.21 10.61
CA THR A 62 7.06 -4.40 11.27
C THR A 62 6.93 -3.09 10.53
N VAL A 63 5.75 -2.84 9.97
CA VAL A 63 5.39 -1.56 9.35
C VAL A 63 4.50 -0.79 10.31
N THR A 64 4.85 0.47 10.58
CA THR A 64 4.03 1.40 11.35
C THR A 64 3.58 2.52 10.44
N LEU A 65 2.29 2.80 10.41
CA LEU A 65 1.67 3.83 9.58
C LEU A 65 0.90 4.81 10.44
N THR A 66 1.12 6.09 10.16
CA THR A 66 0.38 7.19 10.79
C THR A 66 -0.13 8.13 9.70
N ALA A 67 -1.43 8.35 9.63
CA ALA A 67 -2.02 9.29 8.67
C ALA A 67 -1.61 10.74 8.98
N ARG A 68 -1.41 11.54 7.94
CA ARG A 68 -1.04 12.95 8.03
C ARG A 68 -2.11 13.81 7.36
N ALA A 69 -2.41 14.95 7.96
CA ALA A 69 -3.36 15.91 7.39
C ALA A 69 -2.83 16.60 6.11
N ASP A 70 -1.50 16.71 5.98
CA ASP A 70 -0.87 17.12 4.73
C ASP A 70 -0.74 15.92 3.77
N ALA A 71 -0.50 16.19 2.50
CA ALA A 71 -0.35 15.14 1.49
C ALA A 71 1.05 14.50 1.47
N ASP A 72 1.89 14.75 2.46
CA ASP A 72 3.29 14.37 2.47
C ASP A 72 3.49 12.91 2.88
N ILE A 73 4.39 12.21 2.19
CA ILE A 73 4.78 10.83 2.51
C ILE A 73 6.19 10.87 3.08
N ARG A 74 6.34 10.41 4.32
CA ARG A 74 7.62 10.46 5.05
C ARG A 74 8.02 9.12 5.61
N ARG A 75 9.32 8.86 5.60
CA ARG A 75 9.95 7.77 6.37
C ARG A 75 10.43 8.31 7.71
N ILE A 76 10.09 7.61 8.80
CA ILE A 76 10.61 7.94 10.14
C ILE A 76 12.09 7.55 10.21
N ASP A 77 12.40 6.30 9.84
CA ASP A 77 13.74 5.71 9.90
C ASP A 77 14.15 5.24 8.50
N PRO A 78 14.83 6.08 7.69
CA PRO A 78 15.29 5.68 6.36
C PRO A 78 16.20 4.46 6.41
N LEU A 79 16.02 3.52 5.48
CA LEU A 79 16.88 2.35 5.38
C LEU A 79 18.29 2.76 4.95
N PRO A 80 19.35 2.30 5.66
CA PRO A 80 20.73 2.57 5.28
C PRO A 80 21.01 2.09 3.85
N GLY A 81 21.61 2.97 3.04
CA GLY A 81 21.99 2.66 1.66
C GLY A 81 20.85 2.66 0.64
N VAL A 82 19.61 2.95 1.06
CA VAL A 82 18.44 3.07 0.18
C VAL A 82 17.99 4.53 0.14
N ALA A 83 18.00 5.13 -1.05
CA ALA A 83 17.41 6.46 -1.21
C ALA A 83 15.90 6.40 -0.95
N VAL A 84 15.34 7.45 -0.36
CA VAL A 84 13.89 7.51 -0.04
C VAL A 84 13.01 7.28 -1.28
N VAL A 85 13.45 7.78 -2.43
CA VAL A 85 12.74 7.62 -3.72
C VAL A 85 12.73 6.17 -4.23
N ASP A 86 13.66 5.34 -3.76
CA ASP A 86 13.78 3.93 -4.13
C ASP A 86 13.15 3.00 -3.08
N ASP A 87 12.76 3.54 -1.94
CA ASP A 87 12.08 2.79 -0.87
C ASP A 87 10.71 2.31 -1.35
N LEU A 88 10.51 0.99 -1.37
CA LEU A 88 9.27 0.38 -1.86
C LEU A 88 8.04 0.78 -1.05
N CYS A 89 8.18 1.01 0.26
CA CYS A 89 7.08 1.48 1.09
C CYS A 89 6.64 2.89 0.70
N VAL A 90 7.59 3.79 0.46
CA VAL A 90 7.33 5.15 -0.01
C VAL A 90 6.71 5.13 -1.40
N ARG A 91 7.27 4.32 -2.30
CA ARG A 91 6.74 4.17 -3.67
C ARG A 91 5.33 3.60 -3.67
N ALA A 92 5.03 2.64 -2.79
CA ALA A 92 3.68 2.09 -2.63
C ALA A 92 2.68 3.16 -2.17
N ALA A 93 3.02 3.93 -1.15
CA ALA A 93 2.18 5.01 -0.65
C ALA A 93 1.92 6.08 -1.72
N LEU A 94 2.95 6.50 -2.43
CA LEU A 94 2.84 7.48 -3.52
C LEU A 94 2.01 6.95 -4.68
N ALA A 95 2.15 5.67 -5.04
CA ALA A 95 1.38 5.04 -6.11
C ALA A 95 -0.11 4.99 -5.77
N LEU A 96 -0.46 4.61 -4.54
CA LEU A 96 -1.83 4.61 -4.07
C LEU A 96 -2.42 6.03 -4.03
N GLN A 97 -1.65 6.98 -3.51
CA GLN A 97 -2.06 8.39 -3.43
C GLN A 97 -2.40 8.97 -4.82
N ARG A 98 -1.56 8.69 -5.83
CA ARG A 98 -1.79 9.12 -7.21
C ARG A 98 -3.00 8.44 -7.83
N ALA A 99 -3.15 7.13 -7.63
CA ALA A 99 -4.24 6.34 -8.20
C ALA A 99 -5.62 6.77 -7.67
N THR A 100 -5.67 7.29 -6.45
CA THR A 100 -6.92 7.63 -5.74
C THR A 100 -7.15 9.14 -5.59
N TRP A 101 -6.19 9.96 -6.00
CA TRP A 101 -6.22 11.42 -5.77
C TRP A 101 -6.38 11.78 -4.29
N CYS A 102 -5.88 10.92 -3.41
CA CYS A 102 -5.97 11.12 -1.97
C CYS A 102 -5.08 12.30 -1.53
N ALA A 103 -5.64 13.21 -0.76
CA ALA A 103 -4.93 14.37 -0.22
C ALA A 103 -4.35 14.12 1.18
N ILE A 104 -4.51 12.91 1.71
CA ILE A 104 -3.99 12.50 3.01
C ILE A 104 -2.59 11.91 2.80
N GLY A 105 -1.65 12.30 3.64
CA GLY A 105 -0.29 11.74 3.65
C GLY A 105 -0.13 10.62 4.66
N ALA A 106 1.11 10.14 4.78
CA ALA A 106 1.46 9.11 5.74
C ALA A 106 2.89 9.27 6.25
N GLU A 107 3.08 8.93 7.51
CA GLU A 107 4.38 8.68 8.10
C GLU A 107 4.60 7.18 8.21
N ILE A 108 5.72 6.67 7.70
CA ILE A 108 6.01 5.26 7.54
C ILE A 108 7.23 4.89 8.39
N GLY A 109 7.04 4.01 9.36
CA GLY A 109 8.11 3.34 10.09
C GLY A 109 8.27 1.90 9.61
N LEU A 110 9.48 1.40 9.55
CA LEU A 110 9.78 0.02 9.14
C LEU A 110 10.92 -0.55 9.99
N ILE A 111 10.65 -1.67 10.65
CA ILE A 111 11.66 -2.48 11.33
C ILE A 111 11.88 -3.73 10.48
N LYS A 112 13.08 -3.87 9.90
CA LYS A 112 13.47 -5.02 9.07
C LYS A 112 13.94 -6.17 9.95
N ARG A 113 13.28 -7.32 9.80
CA ARG A 113 13.72 -8.63 10.34
C ARG A 113 13.96 -9.63 9.22
N ILE A 114 13.25 -9.48 8.10
CA ILE A 114 13.43 -10.30 6.90
C ILE A 114 14.72 -9.87 6.23
N PRO A 115 15.69 -10.79 5.98
CA PRO A 115 16.94 -10.45 5.32
C PRO A 115 16.73 -9.81 3.95
N ILE A 116 17.38 -8.69 3.71
CA ILE A 116 17.34 -7.98 2.42
C ILE A 116 18.14 -8.81 1.40
N GLY A 117 17.53 -9.05 0.23
CA GLY A 117 18.17 -9.79 -0.86
C GLY A 117 18.19 -11.31 -0.65
N GLY A 118 17.55 -11.85 0.39
CA GLY A 118 17.49 -13.27 0.70
C GLY A 118 16.46 -14.08 -0.11
N GLY A 119 15.76 -13.49 -1.07
CA GLY A 119 14.72 -14.18 -1.85
C GLY A 119 13.43 -14.46 -1.06
N LEU A 120 13.28 -13.90 0.13
CA LEU A 120 12.13 -14.10 1.03
C LEU A 120 10.97 -13.14 0.79
N GLY A 121 11.10 -12.26 -0.20
CA GLY A 121 10.06 -11.33 -0.60
C GLY A 121 9.75 -10.22 0.40
N GLY A 122 10.66 -9.90 1.32
CA GLY A 122 10.44 -8.93 2.38
C GLY A 122 10.04 -7.54 1.88
N GLY A 123 10.77 -6.98 0.93
CA GLY A 123 10.46 -5.67 0.36
C GLY A 123 9.12 -5.64 -0.37
N SER A 124 8.76 -6.70 -1.09
CA SER A 124 7.47 -6.83 -1.76
C SER A 124 6.33 -6.98 -0.75
N SER A 125 6.55 -7.70 0.34
CA SER A 125 5.59 -7.86 1.44
C SER A 125 5.37 -6.53 2.17
N ASP A 126 6.43 -5.78 2.43
CA ASP A 126 6.36 -4.45 3.03
C ASP A 126 5.52 -3.50 2.16
N ALA A 127 5.79 -3.46 0.85
CA ALA A 127 5.05 -2.63 -0.11
C ALA A 127 3.57 -3.01 -0.19
N ALA A 128 3.27 -4.32 -0.26
CA ALA A 128 1.90 -4.82 -0.28
C ALA A 128 1.14 -4.42 0.99
N THR A 129 1.79 -4.56 2.14
CA THR A 129 1.21 -4.17 3.44
C THR A 129 0.91 -2.67 3.46
N VAL A 130 1.79 -1.82 2.96
CA VAL A 130 1.54 -0.38 2.86
C VAL A 130 0.34 -0.09 1.96
N LEU A 131 0.21 -0.75 0.81
CA LEU A 131 -0.94 -0.57 -0.09
C LEU A 131 -2.26 -0.95 0.61
N VAL A 132 -2.32 -2.12 1.21
CA VAL A 132 -3.53 -2.62 1.88
C VAL A 132 -3.89 -1.76 3.09
N ALA A 133 -2.92 -1.46 3.93
CA ALA A 133 -3.14 -0.68 5.14
C ALA A 133 -3.55 0.76 4.85
N LEU A 134 -2.90 1.44 3.91
CA LEU A 134 -3.26 2.81 3.54
C LEU A 134 -4.60 2.89 2.80
N ASN A 135 -4.96 1.86 2.01
CA ASN A 135 -6.29 1.77 1.43
C ASN A 135 -7.38 1.78 2.51
N GLU A 136 -7.12 1.09 3.63
CA GLU A 136 -8.02 1.07 4.78
C GLU A 136 -7.97 2.41 5.56
N ILE A 137 -6.77 2.88 5.93
CA ILE A 137 -6.57 4.10 6.73
C ILE A 137 -7.10 5.34 6.00
N TRP A 138 -6.82 5.47 4.71
CA TRP A 138 -7.27 6.59 3.88
C TRP A 138 -8.70 6.42 3.38
N GLN A 139 -9.31 5.24 3.57
CA GLN A 139 -10.65 4.90 3.08
C GLN A 139 -10.81 5.14 1.58
N THR A 140 -9.81 4.74 0.81
CA THR A 140 -9.79 4.95 -0.65
C THR A 140 -10.70 3.99 -1.41
N GLY A 141 -11.10 2.87 -0.80
CA GLY A 141 -12.14 1.99 -1.34
C GLY A 141 -11.73 1.15 -2.53
N LEU A 142 -10.43 0.98 -2.79
CA LEU A 142 -9.95 0.11 -3.87
C LEU A 142 -10.17 -1.36 -3.53
N SER A 143 -10.49 -2.16 -4.57
CA SER A 143 -10.54 -3.61 -4.48
C SER A 143 -9.14 -4.21 -4.39
N ASP A 144 -9.07 -5.49 -4.00
CA ASP A 144 -7.81 -6.23 -4.00
C ASP A 144 -7.19 -6.34 -5.40
N ASP A 145 -8.03 -6.44 -6.44
CA ASP A 145 -7.56 -6.45 -7.83
C ASP A 145 -6.95 -5.11 -8.23
N ASP A 146 -7.52 -3.99 -7.81
CA ASP A 146 -6.97 -2.66 -8.05
C ASP A 146 -5.63 -2.48 -7.32
N LEU A 147 -5.56 -2.88 -6.04
CA LEU A 147 -4.33 -2.84 -5.25
C LEU A 147 -3.25 -3.75 -5.83
N ALA A 148 -3.61 -4.95 -6.30
CA ALA A 148 -2.69 -5.87 -6.95
C ALA A 148 -2.14 -5.28 -8.26
N ALA A 149 -2.96 -4.59 -9.04
CA ALA A 149 -2.53 -3.91 -10.27
C ALA A 149 -1.52 -2.78 -9.98
N ILE A 150 -1.76 -1.98 -8.94
CA ILE A 150 -0.79 -0.99 -8.46
C ILE A 150 0.49 -1.68 -8.01
N GLY A 151 0.36 -2.76 -7.23
CA GLY A 151 1.48 -3.52 -6.69
C GLY A 151 2.37 -4.15 -7.77
N LEU A 152 1.79 -4.58 -8.89
CA LEU A 152 2.55 -5.15 -10.01
C LEU A 152 3.57 -4.16 -10.60
N GLN A 153 3.27 -2.86 -10.58
CA GLN A 153 4.19 -1.81 -11.02
C GLN A 153 5.37 -1.61 -10.07
N LEU A 154 5.23 -2.03 -8.82
CA LEU A 154 6.28 -1.94 -7.80
C LEU A 154 7.18 -3.17 -7.79
N GLY A 155 6.63 -4.35 -8.09
CA GLY A 155 7.35 -5.61 -8.14
C GLY A 155 6.44 -6.79 -8.44
N ALA A 156 7.00 -7.84 -9.04
CA ALA A 156 6.25 -9.01 -9.49
C ALA A 156 5.59 -9.81 -8.34
N ASP A 157 6.18 -9.80 -7.15
CA ASP A 157 5.68 -10.51 -5.98
C ASP A 157 4.65 -9.71 -5.17
N VAL A 158 4.56 -8.40 -5.37
CA VAL A 158 3.66 -7.53 -4.58
C VAL A 158 2.20 -7.96 -4.69
N PRO A 159 1.66 -8.29 -5.88
CA PRO A 159 0.28 -8.76 -6.00
C PRO A 159 -0.04 -10.00 -5.18
N VAL A 160 0.90 -10.91 -5.04
CA VAL A 160 0.76 -12.13 -4.23
C VAL A 160 0.48 -11.78 -2.78
N PHE A 161 1.28 -10.88 -2.20
CA PHE A 161 1.11 -10.44 -0.82
C PHE A 161 -0.15 -9.59 -0.62
N VAL A 162 -0.54 -8.78 -1.60
CA VAL A 162 -1.81 -8.03 -1.54
C VAL A 162 -2.99 -9.00 -1.37
N ARG A 163 -3.06 -10.05 -2.18
CA ARG A 163 -4.15 -11.03 -2.14
C ARG A 163 -4.19 -11.86 -0.86
N MET A 164 -3.04 -12.03 -0.23
CA MET A 164 -2.95 -12.74 1.04
C MET A 164 -3.58 -12.00 2.22
N HIS A 165 -3.55 -10.68 2.22
CA HIS A 165 -4.19 -9.88 3.26
C HIS A 165 -5.72 -9.99 3.24
N SER A 166 -6.29 -10.53 2.16
CA SER A 166 -7.74 -10.63 1.93
C SER A 166 -8.28 -12.04 2.11
N ALA A 167 -7.41 -12.99 2.36
CA ALA A 167 -7.78 -14.39 2.50
C ALA A 167 -8.19 -14.76 3.94
#